data_7b363d05d6a94379320e0d8e9db7fbdc
#
_entry.id   7b363d05d6a94379320e0d8e9db7fbdc
#
_cell.length_a   1.000
_cell.length_b   1.000
_cell.length_c   1.000
_cell.angle_alpha   90.00
_cell.angle_beta   90.00
_cell.angle_gamma   90.00
#
_symmetry.space_group_name_H-M   'P 1'
#
loop_
_entity.id
_entity.type
_entity.pdbx_description
1 polymer ?
#
loop_
_entity_poly.entity_id
_entity_poly.type
_entity_poly.pdbx_seq_one_letter_code
_entity_poly.pdbx_strand_id
1 'polypeptide(L)'
;NREVSLHGTVHDLKAPLASILLKLGFIKDCIKDADLQEMITSSERQIKNLANTIKTILITSKASESKLVINKEQVDIIELTQQAQEQIDINYASKPHVIAIHDHREENALVYADKYLIENVMHNLMENAVKYSDKEANVEVNIKQDEHFTIISVSDHGVGIDKKYQKKIFEQFYRIPATHHKSGYGIGLAMVKYAVKAHGGTIKVVSELGKGSTFTFTLPLN
;
A
#
# COMPACT_ATOMS: atom_id res chain seq x y z
N ASN A 1 -31.09 -7.50 -16.15
CA ASN A 1 -29.80 -6.89 -15.80
C ASN A 1 -29.18 -7.74 -14.71
N ARG A 2 -28.22 -8.61 -15.06
CA ARG A 2 -27.41 -9.36 -14.11
C ARG A 2 -26.35 -8.37 -13.59
N GLU A 3 -26.54 -7.85 -12.39
CA GLU A 3 -25.44 -7.39 -11.58
C GLU A 3 -24.56 -8.62 -11.31
N VAL A 4 -23.52 -8.78 -12.09
CA VAL A 4 -22.46 -9.72 -11.80
C VAL A 4 -21.84 -9.21 -10.51
N SER A 5 -22.13 -9.88 -9.40
CA SER A 5 -21.58 -9.52 -8.10
C SER A 5 -20.06 -9.53 -8.23
N LEU A 6 -19.43 -8.36 -8.23
CA LEU A 6 -17.97 -8.20 -8.21
C LEU A 6 -17.32 -9.11 -7.15
N HIS A 7 -18.07 -9.43 -6.10
CA HIS A 7 -17.64 -10.32 -5.03
C HIS A 7 -17.48 -11.79 -5.47
N GLY A 8 -18.41 -12.32 -6.28
CA GLY A 8 -18.29 -13.64 -6.86
C GLY A 8 -17.11 -13.73 -7.81
N THR A 9 -16.99 -12.76 -8.72
CA THR A 9 -15.93 -12.72 -9.73
C THR A 9 -14.52 -12.71 -9.12
N VAL A 10 -14.32 -12.05 -7.99
CA VAL A 10 -12.99 -11.99 -7.35
C VAL A 10 -12.68 -13.23 -6.52
N HIS A 11 -13.67 -13.81 -5.86
CA HIS A 11 -13.50 -15.13 -5.24
C HIS A 11 -13.05 -16.14 -6.30
N ASP A 12 -13.67 -16.09 -7.48
CA ASP A 12 -13.38 -16.99 -8.61
C ASP A 12 -12.00 -16.72 -9.24
N LEU A 13 -11.42 -15.52 -9.07
CA LEU A 13 -10.08 -15.19 -9.53
C LEU A 13 -8.97 -15.60 -8.54
N LYS A 14 -9.25 -15.68 -7.23
CA LYS A 14 -8.25 -16.08 -6.23
C LYS A 14 -7.79 -17.53 -6.40
N ALA A 15 -8.70 -18.44 -6.65
CA ALA A 15 -8.39 -19.86 -6.77
C ALA A 15 -7.44 -20.16 -7.95
N PRO A 16 -7.67 -19.68 -9.19
CA PRO A 16 -6.73 -19.87 -10.29
C PRO A 16 -5.38 -19.22 -10.06
N LEU A 17 -5.32 -18.02 -9.45
CA LEU A 17 -4.04 -17.36 -9.13
C LEU A 17 -3.23 -18.17 -8.11
N ALA A 18 -3.86 -18.69 -7.06
CA ALA A 18 -3.20 -19.56 -6.09
C ALA A 18 -2.68 -20.85 -6.73
N SER A 19 -3.47 -21.45 -7.65
CA SER A 19 -3.06 -22.63 -8.41
C SER A 19 -1.84 -22.36 -9.29
N ILE A 20 -1.78 -21.19 -9.96
CA ILE A 20 -0.63 -20.82 -10.79
C ILE A 20 0.62 -20.62 -9.92
N LEU A 21 0.49 -19.95 -8.76
CA LEU A 21 1.61 -19.76 -7.84
C LEU A 21 2.17 -21.08 -7.32
N LEU A 22 1.31 -22.05 -6.96
CA LEU A 22 1.74 -23.38 -6.56
C LEU A 22 2.52 -24.10 -7.66
N LYS A 23 2.03 -24.06 -8.90
CA LYS A 23 2.69 -24.68 -10.05
C LYS A 23 4.05 -24.04 -10.33
N LEU A 24 4.15 -22.72 -10.26
CA LEU A 24 5.43 -22.01 -10.42
C LEU A 24 6.42 -22.39 -9.32
N GLY A 25 5.98 -22.52 -8.06
CA GLY A 25 6.81 -23.01 -6.96
C GLY A 25 7.39 -24.39 -7.24
N PHE A 26 6.55 -25.36 -7.65
CA PHE A 26 7.04 -26.71 -8.02
C PHE A 26 8.04 -26.69 -9.18
N ILE A 27 7.78 -25.88 -10.22
CA ILE A 27 8.68 -25.76 -11.36
C ILE A 27 10.02 -25.17 -10.91
N LYS A 28 9.98 -24.13 -10.05
CA LYS A 28 11.18 -23.47 -9.52
C LYS A 28 12.08 -24.43 -8.74
N ASP A 29 11.48 -25.32 -7.93
CA ASP A 29 12.22 -26.33 -7.15
C ASP A 29 12.87 -27.41 -8.04
N CYS A 30 12.32 -27.63 -9.25
CA CYS A 30 12.86 -28.61 -10.21
C CYS A 30 13.93 -28.04 -11.12
N ILE A 31 14.05 -26.72 -11.27
CA ILE A 31 14.94 -26.05 -12.21
C ILE A 31 16.22 -25.62 -11.50
N LYS A 32 17.36 -25.97 -12.09
CA LYS A 32 18.69 -25.56 -11.60
C LYS A 32 19.27 -24.35 -12.36
N ASP A 33 18.67 -23.99 -13.47
CA ASP A 33 19.08 -22.85 -14.30
C ASP A 33 18.69 -21.53 -13.60
N ALA A 34 19.69 -20.69 -13.33
CA ALA A 34 19.52 -19.45 -12.59
C ALA A 34 18.64 -18.44 -13.33
N ASP A 35 18.76 -18.33 -14.65
CA ASP A 35 17.99 -17.38 -15.47
C ASP A 35 16.50 -17.78 -15.46
N LEU A 36 16.22 -19.07 -15.58
CA LEU A 36 14.85 -19.60 -15.49
C LEU A 36 14.27 -19.43 -14.10
N GLN A 37 15.04 -19.62 -13.03
CA GLN A 37 14.61 -19.35 -11.66
C GLN A 37 14.27 -17.87 -11.43
N GLU A 38 15.04 -16.95 -12.01
CA GLU A 38 14.76 -15.52 -11.96
C GLU A 38 13.45 -15.17 -12.71
N MET A 39 13.24 -15.74 -13.89
CA MET A 39 11.99 -15.57 -14.65
C MET A 39 10.78 -16.08 -13.88
N ILE A 40 10.89 -17.23 -13.22
CA ILE A 40 9.80 -17.77 -12.38
C ILE A 40 9.54 -16.85 -11.19
N THR A 41 10.57 -16.40 -10.49
CA THR A 41 10.46 -15.46 -9.36
C THR A 41 9.80 -14.15 -9.78
N SER A 42 10.15 -13.63 -10.96
CA SER A 42 9.51 -12.45 -11.54
C SER A 42 8.03 -12.69 -11.82
N SER A 43 7.67 -13.86 -12.37
CA SER A 43 6.29 -14.25 -12.65
C SER A 43 5.46 -14.40 -11.38
N GLU A 44 6.00 -15.05 -10.35
CA GLU A 44 5.38 -15.15 -9.03
C GLU A 44 5.06 -13.77 -8.44
N ARG A 45 6.01 -12.83 -8.55
CA ARG A 45 5.83 -11.44 -8.10
C ARG A 45 4.70 -10.74 -8.86
N GLN A 46 4.65 -10.90 -10.17
CA GLN A 46 3.57 -10.32 -11.00
C GLN A 46 2.20 -10.86 -10.63
N ILE A 47 2.08 -12.16 -10.36
CA ILE A 47 0.82 -12.80 -9.94
C ILE A 47 0.39 -12.31 -8.55
N LYS A 48 1.32 -12.19 -7.60
CA LYS A 48 1.03 -11.62 -6.27
C LYS A 48 0.55 -10.17 -6.38
N ASN A 49 1.20 -9.37 -7.23
CA ASN A 49 0.79 -7.98 -7.48
C ASN A 49 -0.61 -7.90 -8.10
N LEU A 50 -0.94 -8.80 -9.04
CA LEU A 50 -2.28 -8.87 -9.62
C LEU A 50 -3.33 -9.26 -8.58
N ALA A 51 -3.05 -10.25 -7.74
CA ALA A 51 -3.93 -10.66 -6.65
C ALA A 51 -4.22 -9.51 -5.67
N ASN A 52 -3.18 -8.74 -5.29
CA ASN A 52 -3.32 -7.57 -4.45
C ASN A 52 -4.14 -6.45 -5.14
N THR A 53 -3.93 -6.25 -6.43
CA THR A 53 -4.71 -5.28 -7.23
C THR A 53 -6.20 -5.65 -7.23
N ILE A 54 -6.53 -6.91 -7.50
CA ILE A 54 -7.90 -7.42 -7.49
C ILE A 54 -8.53 -7.22 -6.09
N LYS A 55 -7.78 -7.53 -5.03
CA LYS A 55 -8.24 -7.36 -3.65
C LYS A 55 -8.51 -5.88 -3.33
N THR A 56 -7.64 -4.98 -3.79
CA THR A 56 -7.79 -3.53 -3.63
C THR A 56 -9.02 -3.00 -4.38
N ILE A 57 -9.29 -3.47 -5.59
CA ILE A 57 -10.50 -3.13 -6.36
C ILE A 57 -11.76 -3.53 -5.58
N LEU A 58 -11.77 -4.70 -4.94
CA LEU A 58 -12.90 -5.13 -4.11
C LEU A 58 -13.14 -4.24 -2.91
N ILE A 59 -12.06 -3.94 -2.17
CA ILE A 59 -12.15 -3.07 -0.99
C ILE A 59 -12.72 -1.72 -1.42
N THR A 60 -12.20 -1.12 -2.49
CA THR A 60 -12.64 0.18 -2.96
C THR A 60 -14.07 0.16 -3.53
N SER A 61 -14.50 -0.92 -4.17
CA SER A 61 -15.88 -1.10 -4.63
C SER A 61 -16.85 -1.21 -3.46
N LYS A 62 -16.56 -2.05 -2.46
CA LYS A 62 -17.39 -2.18 -1.25
C LYS A 62 -17.47 -0.87 -0.45
N ALA A 63 -16.36 -0.14 -0.39
CA ALA A 63 -16.31 1.13 0.31
C ALA A 63 -17.16 2.20 -0.38
N SER A 64 -17.25 2.22 -1.72
CA SER A 64 -18.13 3.14 -2.47
C SER A 64 -19.61 2.89 -2.19
N GLU A 65 -20.00 1.66 -1.85
CA GLU A 65 -21.36 1.27 -1.49
C GLU A 65 -21.66 1.40 0.02
N SER A 66 -20.75 1.97 0.82
CA SER A 66 -20.85 2.05 2.30
C SER A 66 -21.01 0.67 2.98
N LYS A 67 -20.55 -0.40 2.33
CA LYS A 67 -20.67 -1.80 2.80
C LYS A 67 -19.36 -2.39 3.33
N LEU A 68 -18.31 -1.57 3.48
CA LEU A 68 -17.05 -2.07 4.02
C LEU A 68 -17.21 -2.35 5.52
N VAL A 69 -17.24 -3.61 5.87
CA VAL A 69 -17.16 -4.06 7.27
C VAL A 69 -15.69 -4.17 7.62
N ILE A 70 -15.25 -3.48 8.66
CA ILE A 70 -13.88 -3.53 9.17
C ILE A 70 -13.86 -4.37 10.47
N ASN A 71 -12.84 -5.22 10.60
CA ASN A 71 -12.62 -6.05 11.77
C ASN A 71 -11.51 -5.43 12.61
N LYS A 72 -11.90 -4.56 13.55
CA LYS A 72 -10.92 -3.87 14.39
C LYS A 72 -10.41 -4.80 15.50
N GLU A 73 -9.12 -4.76 15.74
CA GLU A 73 -8.40 -5.40 16.82
C GLU A 73 -7.31 -4.47 17.36
N GLN A 74 -6.68 -4.81 18.46
CA GLN A 74 -5.52 -4.07 18.95
C GLN A 74 -4.31 -4.41 18.09
N VAL A 75 -3.72 -3.41 17.47
CA VAL A 75 -2.56 -3.54 16.56
C VAL A 75 -1.42 -2.64 16.99
N ASP A 76 -0.22 -3.13 16.84
CA ASP A 76 1.00 -2.35 16.96
C ASP A 76 1.35 -1.75 15.60
N ILE A 77 1.27 -0.41 15.50
CA ILE A 77 1.58 0.32 14.26
C ILE A 77 3.06 0.20 13.87
N ILE A 78 3.96 0.05 14.86
CA ILE A 78 5.39 -0.16 14.58
C ILE A 78 5.59 -1.50 13.91
N GLU A 79 5.00 -2.58 14.45
CA GLU A 79 5.07 -3.91 13.84
C GLU A 79 4.58 -3.88 12.39
N LEU A 80 3.43 -3.25 12.13
CA LEU A 80 2.88 -3.13 10.77
C LEU A 80 3.78 -2.31 9.84
N THR A 81 4.41 -1.26 10.37
CA THR A 81 5.33 -0.43 9.59
C THR A 81 6.59 -1.20 9.23
N GLN A 82 7.15 -1.97 10.16
CA GLN A 82 8.31 -2.83 9.94
C GLN A 82 8.02 -3.95 8.93
N GLN A 83 6.86 -4.60 9.04
CA GLN A 83 6.42 -5.61 8.07
C GLN A 83 6.29 -5.01 6.65
N ALA A 84 5.74 -3.79 6.53
CA ALA A 84 5.68 -3.09 5.26
C ALA A 84 7.07 -2.74 4.72
N GLN A 85 8.00 -2.32 5.58
CA GLN A 85 9.40 -2.05 5.21
C GLN A 85 10.07 -3.31 4.66
N GLU A 86 9.99 -4.44 5.34
CA GLU A 86 10.59 -5.71 4.91
C GLU A 86 10.11 -6.10 3.48
N GLN A 87 8.81 -5.93 3.20
CA GLN A 87 8.26 -6.21 1.87
C GLN A 87 8.83 -5.26 0.80
N ILE A 88 9.03 -3.99 1.14
CA ILE A 88 9.59 -2.98 0.24
C ILE A 88 11.06 -3.27 -0.01
N ASP A 89 11.85 -3.61 1.02
CA ASP A 89 13.26 -3.97 0.91
C ASP A 89 13.46 -5.14 -0.06
N ILE A 90 12.60 -6.15 0.01
CA ILE A 90 12.61 -7.28 -0.93
C ILE A 90 12.22 -6.83 -2.35
N ASN A 91 11.15 -6.05 -2.50
CA ASN A 91 10.62 -5.68 -3.82
C ASN A 91 11.49 -4.66 -4.56
N TYR A 92 12.21 -3.82 -3.81
CA TYR A 92 13.06 -2.75 -4.32
C TYR A 92 14.55 -2.97 -4.03
N ALA A 93 14.99 -4.22 -3.83
CA ALA A 93 16.39 -4.56 -3.52
C ALA A 93 17.42 -3.99 -4.51
N SER A 94 17.03 -3.76 -5.77
CA SER A 94 17.89 -3.15 -6.80
C SER A 94 17.91 -1.61 -6.77
N LYS A 95 17.04 -0.98 -5.97
CA LYS A 95 16.97 0.48 -5.83
C LYS A 95 17.50 0.90 -4.46
N PRO A 96 18.58 1.71 -4.37
CA PRO A 96 19.04 2.23 -3.10
C PRO A 96 17.92 3.02 -2.38
N HIS A 97 17.61 2.61 -1.15
CA HIS A 97 16.62 3.29 -0.33
C HIS A 97 16.92 3.12 1.16
N VAL A 98 16.48 4.09 1.94
CA VAL A 98 16.50 4.07 3.40
C VAL A 98 15.12 4.45 3.90
N ILE A 99 14.58 3.67 4.82
CA ILE A 99 13.32 3.97 5.48
C ILE A 99 13.60 4.10 6.97
N ALA A 100 13.50 5.34 7.48
CA ALA A 100 13.66 5.65 8.89
C ALA A 100 12.29 5.70 9.58
N ILE A 101 12.13 4.96 10.67
CA ILE A 101 10.88 4.91 11.45
C ILE A 101 11.12 5.60 12.79
N HIS A 102 10.35 6.65 13.08
CA HIS A 102 10.42 7.44 14.30
C HIS A 102 9.10 7.34 15.06
N ASP A 103 9.11 6.63 16.18
CA ASP A 103 7.97 6.57 17.09
C ASP A 103 8.14 7.58 18.22
N HIS A 104 7.20 8.49 18.33
CA HIS A 104 7.16 9.54 19.35
C HIS A 104 6.01 9.32 20.36
N ARG A 105 5.40 8.14 20.36
CA ARG A 105 4.32 7.77 21.29
C ARG A 105 4.94 7.20 22.57
N GLU A 106 4.11 7.04 23.57
CA GLU A 106 4.46 6.29 24.78
C GLU A 106 4.64 4.79 24.45
N GLU A 107 5.42 4.07 25.26
CA GLU A 107 5.67 2.65 25.07
C GLU A 107 4.35 1.85 25.05
N ASN A 108 4.28 0.85 24.14
CA ASN A 108 3.12 -0.05 23.96
C ASN A 108 1.80 0.60 23.55
N ALA A 109 1.82 1.77 22.93
CA ALA A 109 0.61 2.42 22.41
C ALA A 109 -0.01 1.62 21.26
N LEU A 110 -0.95 0.73 21.58
CA LEU A 110 -1.74 -0.01 20.59
C LEU A 110 -2.84 0.86 20.00
N VAL A 111 -3.21 0.59 18.76
CA VAL A 111 -4.32 1.26 18.06
C VAL A 111 -5.42 0.23 17.76
N TYR A 112 -6.69 0.61 17.93
CA TYR A 112 -7.81 -0.27 17.60
C TYR A 112 -8.18 -0.13 16.14
N ALA A 113 -7.68 -1.05 15.29
CA ALA A 113 -7.78 -0.95 13.84
C ALA A 113 -7.89 -2.33 13.16
N ASP A 114 -8.32 -2.35 11.91
CA ASP A 114 -8.25 -3.54 11.06
C ASP A 114 -6.81 -3.72 10.59
N LYS A 115 -6.14 -4.72 11.15
CA LYS A 115 -4.72 -5.04 10.90
C LYS A 115 -4.41 -5.08 9.41
N TYR A 116 -5.21 -5.83 8.65
CA TYR A 116 -4.99 -6.00 7.22
C TYR A 116 -5.12 -4.68 6.43
N LEU A 117 -6.13 -3.86 6.74
CA LEU A 117 -6.32 -2.59 6.04
C LEU A 117 -5.20 -1.61 6.35
N ILE A 118 -4.76 -1.52 7.61
CA ILE A 118 -3.68 -0.60 8.00
C ILE A 118 -2.32 -1.05 7.48
N GLU A 119 -2.02 -2.35 7.48
CA GLU A 119 -0.83 -2.90 6.81
C GLU A 119 -0.77 -2.46 5.33
N ASN A 120 -1.88 -2.58 4.61
CA ASN A 120 -1.95 -2.12 3.22
C ASN A 120 -1.82 -0.60 3.09
N VAL A 121 -2.32 0.19 4.05
CA VAL A 121 -2.12 1.66 4.07
C VAL A 121 -0.64 1.97 4.19
N MET A 122 0.06 1.37 5.16
CA MET A 122 1.49 1.59 5.38
C MET A 122 2.29 1.18 4.14
N HIS A 123 2.06 -0.03 3.63
CA HIS A 123 2.74 -0.52 2.43
C HIS A 123 2.54 0.42 1.24
N ASN A 124 1.29 0.84 0.93
CA ASN A 124 1.04 1.72 -0.22
C ASN A 124 1.71 3.09 -0.10
N LEU A 125 1.71 3.70 1.08
CA LEU A 125 2.33 5.02 1.28
C LEU A 125 3.85 4.93 1.19
N MET A 126 4.45 3.96 1.86
CA MET A 126 5.91 3.76 1.88
C MET A 126 6.42 3.29 0.51
N GLU A 127 5.70 2.39 -0.18
CA GLU A 127 6.03 1.97 -1.55
C GLU A 127 5.99 3.15 -2.51
N ASN A 128 4.98 4.01 -2.42
CA ASN A 128 4.91 5.22 -3.25
C ASN A 128 6.09 6.14 -2.97
N ALA A 129 6.48 6.33 -1.72
CA ALA A 129 7.64 7.14 -1.35
C ALA A 129 8.94 6.63 -2.00
N VAL A 130 9.20 5.32 -1.93
CA VAL A 130 10.36 4.70 -2.59
C VAL A 130 10.25 4.79 -4.12
N LYS A 131 9.10 4.48 -4.68
CA LYS A 131 8.86 4.40 -6.12
C LYS A 131 8.99 5.74 -6.84
N TYR A 132 8.47 6.82 -6.23
CA TYR A 132 8.46 8.16 -6.81
C TYR A 132 9.66 9.01 -6.41
N SER A 133 10.55 8.52 -5.57
CA SER A 133 11.88 9.08 -5.38
C SER A 133 12.76 8.82 -6.60
N ASP A 134 13.81 9.63 -6.78
CA ASP A 134 14.75 9.49 -7.89
C ASP A 134 15.72 8.30 -7.69
N LYS A 135 17.04 8.51 -7.77
CA LYS A 135 18.04 7.42 -7.73
C LYS A 135 18.13 6.76 -6.37
N GLU A 136 18.08 7.55 -5.29
CA GLU A 136 18.12 7.10 -3.91
C GLU A 136 16.86 7.59 -3.19
N ALA A 137 16.17 6.70 -2.48
CA ALA A 137 14.96 7.04 -1.78
C ALA A 137 15.22 7.16 -0.29
N ASN A 138 15.07 8.36 0.25
CA ASN A 138 15.06 8.61 1.69
C ASN A 138 13.62 8.84 2.13
N VAL A 139 13.10 7.90 2.90
CA VAL A 139 11.73 7.88 3.39
C VAL A 139 11.73 7.98 4.91
N GLU A 140 10.95 8.90 5.44
CA GLU A 140 10.76 9.06 6.87
C GLU A 140 9.33 8.72 7.26
N VAL A 141 9.15 7.80 8.20
CA VAL A 141 7.87 7.48 8.81
C VAL A 141 7.87 8.02 10.24
N ASN A 142 7.01 8.99 10.50
CA ASN A 142 6.84 9.56 11.83
C ASN A 142 5.50 9.14 12.40
N ILE A 143 5.48 8.59 13.62
CA ILE A 143 4.30 8.16 14.33
C ILE A 143 4.20 9.00 15.61
N LYS A 144 3.08 9.69 15.77
CA LYS A 144 2.79 10.56 16.92
C LYS A 144 1.39 10.22 17.45
N GLN A 145 1.10 10.67 18.65
CA GLN A 145 -0.21 10.54 19.25
C GLN A 145 -0.58 11.87 19.91
N ASP A 146 -1.84 12.27 19.76
CA ASP A 146 -2.45 13.33 20.54
C ASP A 146 -3.58 12.74 21.42
N GLU A 147 -4.41 13.57 22.01
CA GLU A 147 -5.50 13.13 22.91
C GLU A 147 -6.58 12.28 22.21
N HIS A 148 -6.68 12.34 20.87
CA HIS A 148 -7.78 11.74 20.11
C HIS A 148 -7.32 10.77 19.01
N PHE A 149 -6.10 10.95 18.51
CA PHE A 149 -5.63 10.26 17.32
C PHE A 149 -4.20 9.77 17.42
N THR A 150 -3.94 8.61 16.84
CA THR A 150 -2.59 8.29 16.35
C THR A 150 -2.43 8.92 14.98
N ILE A 151 -1.36 9.67 14.79
CA ILE A 151 -1.04 10.45 13.59
C ILE A 151 0.21 9.84 12.95
N ILE A 152 0.07 9.34 11.73
CA ILE A 152 1.15 8.71 10.99
C ILE A 152 1.45 9.55 9.75
N SER A 153 2.72 9.91 9.55
CA SER A 153 3.17 10.61 8.35
C SER A 153 4.29 9.85 7.66
N VAL A 154 4.20 9.76 6.33
CA VAL A 154 5.21 9.18 5.44
C VAL A 154 5.69 10.29 4.53
N SER A 155 6.98 10.62 4.63
CA SER A 155 7.62 11.70 3.88
C SER A 155 8.66 11.16 2.91
N ASP A 156 8.70 11.72 1.71
CA ASP A 156 9.69 11.44 0.67
C ASP A 156 10.31 12.74 0.14
N HIS A 157 11.50 12.63 -0.46
CA HIS A 157 12.19 13.70 -1.19
C HIS A 157 12.17 13.46 -2.70
N GLY A 158 11.08 12.87 -3.20
CA GLY A 158 10.93 12.51 -4.60
C GLY A 158 10.47 13.67 -5.50
N VAL A 159 9.87 13.31 -6.61
CA VAL A 159 9.45 14.27 -7.67
C VAL A 159 8.37 15.26 -7.22
N GLY A 160 7.71 14.99 -6.10
CA GLY A 160 6.61 15.81 -5.62
C GLY A 160 5.36 15.77 -6.51
N ILE A 161 4.31 16.48 -6.07
CA ILE A 161 2.98 16.47 -6.70
C ILE A 161 2.48 17.90 -6.90
N ASP A 162 2.25 18.29 -8.15
CA ASP A 162 1.65 19.59 -8.48
C ASP A 162 0.29 19.73 -7.78
N LYS A 163 0.04 20.93 -7.23
CA LYS A 163 -1.16 21.26 -6.43
C LYS A 163 -2.47 20.89 -7.13
N LYS A 164 -2.54 21.01 -8.47
CA LYS A 164 -3.73 20.67 -9.26
C LYS A 164 -4.08 19.18 -9.23
N TYR A 165 -3.12 18.29 -8.89
CA TYR A 165 -3.31 16.85 -8.84
C TYR A 165 -3.55 16.31 -7.42
N GLN A 166 -3.19 17.05 -6.36
CA GLN A 166 -3.20 16.57 -4.97
C GLN A 166 -4.57 16.09 -4.46
N LYS A 167 -5.66 16.63 -5.02
CA LYS A 167 -7.01 16.12 -4.72
C LYS A 167 -7.35 14.87 -5.55
N LYS A 168 -6.89 14.82 -6.80
CA LYS A 168 -7.22 13.77 -7.77
C LYS A 168 -6.48 12.47 -7.55
N ILE A 169 -5.28 12.50 -6.95
CA ILE A 169 -4.48 11.28 -6.69
C ILE A 169 -5.17 10.26 -5.79
N PHE A 170 -6.23 10.64 -5.08
CA PHE A 170 -7.06 9.77 -4.26
C PHE A 170 -8.30 9.22 -5.01
N GLU A 171 -8.48 9.56 -6.28
CA GLU A 171 -9.52 9.00 -7.14
C GLU A 171 -9.07 7.63 -7.69
N GLN A 172 -10.02 6.70 -7.84
CA GLN A 172 -9.73 5.38 -8.41
C GLN A 172 -9.24 5.50 -9.85
N PHE A 173 -8.23 4.72 -10.20
CA PHE A 173 -7.62 4.65 -11.53
C PHE A 173 -6.96 5.95 -12.00
N TYR A 174 -6.91 6.97 -11.12
CA TYR A 174 -6.25 8.22 -11.48
C TYR A 174 -4.73 8.07 -11.39
N ARG A 175 -4.05 8.56 -12.42
CA ARG A 175 -2.58 8.63 -12.48
C ARG A 175 -2.16 9.97 -13.06
N ILE A 176 -1.12 10.55 -12.51
CA ILE A 176 -0.54 11.79 -13.05
C ILE A 176 0.11 11.45 -14.39
N PRO A 177 -0.23 12.16 -15.50
CA PRO A 177 0.29 11.82 -16.85
C PRO A 177 1.81 11.69 -16.92
N ALA A 178 2.54 12.58 -16.27
CA ALA A 178 4.01 12.57 -16.25
C ALA A 178 4.62 11.34 -15.55
N THR A 179 3.84 10.56 -14.79
CA THR A 179 4.31 9.37 -14.05
C THR A 179 3.84 8.06 -14.65
N HIS A 180 3.28 8.05 -15.86
CA HIS A 180 2.74 6.84 -16.50
C HIS A 180 3.83 5.79 -16.80
N HIS A 181 5.10 6.16 -16.88
CA HIS A 181 6.21 5.24 -17.03
C HIS A 181 6.52 4.42 -15.75
N LYS A 182 6.09 4.88 -14.58
CA LYS A 182 6.18 4.10 -13.33
C LYS A 182 5.08 3.04 -13.31
N SER A 183 5.30 1.88 -12.71
CA SER A 183 4.30 0.80 -12.58
C SER A 183 3.09 1.21 -11.73
N GLY A 184 1.93 0.55 -11.88
CA GLY A 184 0.77 0.69 -11.00
C GLY A 184 -0.52 1.11 -11.71
N TYR A 185 -1.66 0.81 -11.07
CA TYR A 185 -3.00 0.93 -11.66
C TYR A 185 -3.80 2.15 -11.15
N GLY A 186 -3.20 3.00 -10.30
CA GLY A 186 -3.90 4.18 -9.74
C GLY A 186 -4.98 3.84 -8.69
N ILE A 187 -4.82 2.71 -7.97
CA ILE A 187 -5.83 2.23 -7.01
C ILE A 187 -5.32 2.37 -5.57
N GLY A 188 -4.01 2.37 -5.35
CA GLY A 188 -3.41 2.33 -4.01
C GLY A 188 -3.82 3.48 -3.11
N LEU A 189 -3.71 4.74 -3.56
CA LEU A 189 -4.10 5.91 -2.76
C LEU A 189 -5.62 6.02 -2.56
N ALA A 190 -6.42 5.53 -3.50
CA ALA A 190 -7.87 5.42 -3.31
C ALA A 190 -8.19 4.44 -2.17
N MET A 191 -7.52 3.27 -2.13
CA MET A 191 -7.63 2.30 -1.04
C MET A 191 -7.21 2.91 0.29
N VAL A 192 -6.07 3.61 0.35
CA VAL A 192 -5.61 4.32 1.55
C VAL A 192 -6.70 5.25 2.07
N LYS A 193 -7.27 6.10 1.21
CA LYS A 193 -8.35 7.02 1.58
C LYS A 193 -9.58 6.28 2.13
N TYR A 194 -9.98 5.16 1.51
CA TYR A 194 -11.12 4.38 1.96
C TYR A 194 -10.85 3.68 3.28
N ALA A 195 -9.69 3.03 3.43
CA ALA A 195 -9.31 2.36 4.67
C ALA A 195 -9.27 3.32 5.86
N VAL A 196 -8.60 4.46 5.70
CA VAL A 196 -8.50 5.50 6.74
C VAL A 196 -9.89 6.04 7.10
N LYS A 197 -10.73 6.34 6.11
CA LYS A 197 -12.11 6.81 6.36
C LYS A 197 -12.97 5.76 7.06
N ALA A 198 -12.87 4.48 6.71
CA ALA A 198 -13.59 3.40 7.38
C ALA A 198 -13.22 3.28 8.86
N HIS A 199 -12.01 3.68 9.24
CA HIS A 199 -11.58 3.76 10.63
C HIS A 199 -12.04 5.06 11.35
N GLY A 200 -12.67 6.01 10.64
CA GLY A 200 -13.03 7.31 11.19
C GLY A 200 -11.90 8.35 11.15
N GLY A 201 -10.82 8.03 10.46
CA GLY A 201 -9.66 8.90 10.31
C GLY A 201 -9.72 9.82 9.09
N THR A 202 -8.65 10.58 8.90
CA THR A 202 -8.43 11.48 7.76
C THR A 202 -7.10 11.24 7.10
N ILE A 203 -7.00 11.46 5.79
CA ILE A 203 -5.75 11.43 5.01
C ILE A 203 -5.55 12.78 4.32
N LYS A 204 -4.33 13.29 4.39
CA LYS A 204 -3.92 14.55 3.74
C LYS A 204 -2.58 14.36 3.04
N VAL A 205 -2.29 15.21 2.06
CA VAL A 205 -1.01 15.32 1.40
C VAL A 205 -0.54 16.77 1.39
N VAL A 206 0.72 16.95 1.72
CA VAL A 206 1.47 18.21 1.52
C VAL A 206 2.61 17.87 0.58
N SER A 207 2.68 18.56 -0.55
CA SER A 207 3.69 18.25 -1.57
C SER A 207 4.00 19.48 -2.41
N GLU A 208 5.25 19.57 -2.84
CA GLU A 208 5.73 20.57 -3.78
C GLU A 208 6.55 19.89 -4.88
N LEU A 209 6.28 20.26 -6.13
CA LEU A 209 6.96 19.67 -7.27
C LEU A 209 8.49 19.86 -7.14
N GLY A 210 9.24 18.77 -7.27
CA GLY A 210 10.70 18.75 -7.13
C GLY A 210 11.23 18.74 -5.68
N LYS A 211 10.35 18.75 -4.65
CA LYS A 211 10.77 18.72 -3.24
C LYS A 211 10.32 17.48 -2.49
N GLY A 212 9.38 16.71 -3.06
CA GLY A 212 8.84 15.52 -2.44
C GLY A 212 7.43 15.70 -1.89
N SER A 213 6.98 14.72 -1.12
CA SER A 213 5.62 14.66 -0.58
C SER A 213 5.60 14.16 0.85
N THR A 214 4.65 14.64 1.63
CA THR A 214 4.32 14.10 2.95
C THR A 214 2.85 13.72 2.96
N PHE A 215 2.59 12.42 3.12
CA PHE A 215 1.25 11.89 3.35
C PHE A 215 1.03 11.70 4.84
N THR A 216 -0.05 12.28 5.36
CA THR A 216 -0.39 12.16 6.80
C THR A 216 -1.77 11.61 6.95
N PHE A 217 -1.91 10.53 7.73
CA PHE A 217 -3.23 10.00 8.09
C PHE A 217 -3.39 9.86 9.61
N THR A 218 -4.65 9.80 10.03
CA THR A 218 -5.02 9.70 11.44
C THR A 218 -5.85 8.44 11.69
N LEU A 219 -5.68 7.83 12.85
CA LEU A 219 -6.53 6.77 13.38
C LEU A 219 -7.06 7.20 14.75
N PRO A 220 -8.38 7.17 14.98
CA PRO A 220 -8.92 7.45 16.31
C PRO A 220 -8.39 6.46 17.33
N LEU A 221 -8.18 6.94 18.56
CA LEU A 221 -7.74 6.08 19.68
C LEU A 221 -8.88 5.20 20.23
N ASN A 222 -10.14 5.55 19.95
CA ASN A 222 -11.36 4.84 20.39
C ASN A 222 -12.29 4.57 19.21
#